data_de3609918b93544b5ef5a30af3a36d15
#
_entry.id   de3609918b93544b5ef5a30af3a36d15
#
_cell.length_a   1.000
_cell.length_b   1.000
_cell.length_c   1.000
_cell.angle_alpha   90.00
_cell.angle_beta   90.00
_cell.angle_gamma   90.00
#
_symmetry.space_group_name_H-M   'P 1'
#
loop_
_entity.id
_entity.type
_entity.pdbx_description
1 polymer ?
#
loop_
_entity_poly.entity_id
_entity_poly.type
_entity_poly.pdbx_seq_one_letter_code
_entity_poly.pdbx_strand_id
1 'polypeptide(L)'
;PTNDLDIETLELLESLLQTQRDVVWDIVDPEIEGDVLVELNEEVRAGLIREMETEELVAAAEGLEVDDLADLLRDLPENVNQQVLRSMDSQDRDRLNAVLGFEEDTAGGLMNTDTVSVRPDVTLETVLRYLRMRGEIPERTDALFVVNRHDRYLGVLHLTRLLTEDPERTVGEVMDTDVDGIPPATPATEVASLFQDRDLVSAAVISTDAGRLLGRITIDDVVDVIRDEAEHSVMSMAGLDEDADM
;
A
#
# COMPACT_ATOMS: atom_id res chain seq x y z
N PRO A 1 3.13 7.76 -18.62
CA PRO A 1 2.78 9.05 -18.09
C PRO A 1 2.58 8.81 -16.61
N THR A 2 3.50 9.32 -15.82
CA THR A 2 3.42 9.32 -14.36
C THR A 2 2.09 9.98 -13.99
N ASN A 3 1.28 9.27 -13.26
CA ASN A 3 0.15 9.78 -12.53
C ASN A 3 0.72 10.66 -11.41
N ASP A 4 1.23 11.84 -11.76
CA ASP A 4 1.51 12.87 -10.77
C ASP A 4 0.13 13.39 -10.34
N LEU A 5 -0.45 12.75 -9.33
CA LEU A 5 -1.50 13.38 -8.52
C LEU A 5 -0.97 14.75 -8.16
N ASP A 6 -1.61 15.78 -8.72
CA ASP A 6 -1.15 17.13 -8.51
C ASP A 6 -1.48 17.50 -7.05
N ILE A 7 -0.45 17.58 -6.22
CA ILE A 7 -0.57 17.98 -4.80
C ILE A 7 -1.44 19.24 -4.67
N GLU A 8 -1.38 20.14 -5.68
CA GLU A 8 -2.24 21.33 -5.75
C GLU A 8 -3.74 20.96 -5.82
N THR A 9 -4.09 19.83 -6.46
CA THR A 9 -5.48 19.34 -6.54
C THR A 9 -5.98 18.80 -5.21
N LEU A 10 -5.16 18.05 -4.48
CA LEU A 10 -5.49 17.53 -3.14
C LEU A 10 -5.69 18.69 -2.15
N GLU A 11 -4.69 19.58 -2.04
CA GLU A 11 -4.75 20.76 -1.18
C GLU A 11 -5.97 21.66 -1.53
N LEU A 12 -6.31 21.77 -2.81
CA LEU A 12 -7.48 22.50 -3.27
C LEU A 12 -8.77 21.84 -2.76
N LEU A 13 -8.94 20.53 -2.97
CA LEU A 13 -10.12 19.79 -2.54
C LEU A 13 -10.33 19.86 -1.02
N GLU A 14 -9.27 19.75 -0.25
CA GLU A 14 -9.31 19.82 1.21
C GLU A 14 -9.61 21.23 1.73
N SER A 15 -9.17 22.28 1.04
CA SER A 15 -9.40 23.67 1.45
C SER A 15 -10.78 24.24 1.11
N LEU A 16 -11.52 23.59 0.21
CA LEU A 16 -12.80 24.07 -0.29
C LEU A 16 -13.97 23.70 0.63
N LEU A 17 -15.00 24.58 0.63
CA LEU A 17 -16.30 24.23 1.21
C LEU A 17 -16.97 23.14 0.34
N GLN A 18 -17.77 22.27 0.94
CA GLN A 18 -18.40 21.11 0.28
C GLN A 18 -19.00 21.45 -1.09
N THR A 19 -19.85 22.47 -1.19
CA THR A 19 -20.50 22.87 -2.45
C THR A 19 -19.53 23.35 -3.56
N GLN A 20 -18.33 23.75 -3.19
CA GLN A 20 -17.28 24.14 -4.14
C GLN A 20 -16.46 22.92 -4.53
N ARG A 21 -16.24 22.02 -3.58
CA ARG A 21 -15.54 20.76 -3.75
C ARG A 21 -16.29 19.88 -4.77
N ASP A 22 -17.60 19.74 -4.67
CA ASP A 22 -18.43 18.97 -5.60
C ASP A 22 -18.22 19.43 -7.04
N VAL A 23 -18.14 20.75 -7.28
CA VAL A 23 -17.88 21.30 -8.62
C VAL A 23 -16.47 21.00 -9.13
N VAL A 24 -15.48 20.95 -8.24
CA VAL A 24 -14.11 20.57 -8.61
C VAL A 24 -14.03 19.06 -8.84
N TRP A 25 -14.74 18.27 -8.04
CA TRP A 25 -14.80 16.83 -8.19
C TRP A 25 -15.36 16.41 -9.56
N ASP A 26 -16.43 17.05 -10.02
CA ASP A 26 -17.04 16.80 -11.34
C ASP A 26 -16.07 16.95 -12.54
N ILE A 27 -14.90 17.57 -12.35
CA ILE A 27 -13.89 17.76 -13.40
C ILE A 27 -12.64 16.91 -13.19
N VAL A 28 -12.57 16.13 -12.13
CA VAL A 28 -11.51 15.12 -11.92
C VAL A 28 -11.66 14.04 -12.98
N ASP A 29 -10.54 13.55 -13.49
CA ASP A 29 -10.57 12.48 -14.48
C ASP A 29 -11.02 11.17 -13.78
N PRO A 30 -12.08 10.50 -14.29
CA PRO A 30 -12.55 9.25 -13.69
C PRO A 30 -11.49 8.15 -13.57
N GLU A 31 -10.43 8.21 -14.38
CA GLU A 31 -9.33 7.24 -14.30
C GLU A 31 -8.46 7.40 -13.04
N ILE A 32 -8.52 8.56 -12.37
CA ILE A 32 -7.72 8.86 -11.17
C ILE A 32 -8.58 9.16 -9.93
N GLU A 33 -9.90 9.10 -10.02
CA GLU A 33 -10.79 9.37 -8.87
C GLU A 33 -10.47 8.49 -7.67
N GLY A 34 -10.15 7.22 -7.90
CA GLY A 34 -9.77 6.27 -6.86
C GLY A 34 -8.52 6.71 -6.11
N ASP A 35 -7.45 7.00 -6.85
CA ASP A 35 -6.17 7.46 -6.30
C ASP A 35 -6.34 8.79 -5.52
N VAL A 36 -7.19 9.70 -6.02
CA VAL A 36 -7.50 10.95 -5.31
C VAL A 36 -8.24 10.69 -4.03
N LEU A 37 -9.24 9.78 -4.03
CA LEU A 37 -10.04 9.48 -2.83
C LEU A 37 -9.17 8.94 -1.69
N VAL A 38 -8.23 8.05 -1.96
CA VAL A 38 -7.40 7.44 -0.91
C VAL A 38 -6.41 8.44 -0.30
N GLU A 39 -5.97 9.43 -1.06
CA GLU A 39 -5.04 10.47 -0.61
C GLU A 39 -5.72 11.62 0.18
N LEU A 40 -7.05 11.76 0.09
CA LEU A 40 -7.80 12.79 0.82
C LEU A 40 -7.98 12.41 2.28
N ASN A 41 -8.01 13.44 3.17
CA ASN A 41 -8.34 13.20 4.57
C ASN A 41 -9.76 12.60 4.73
N GLU A 42 -9.97 11.87 5.81
CA GLU A 42 -11.18 11.07 6.08
C GLU A 42 -12.49 11.89 5.96
N GLU A 43 -12.52 13.12 6.49
CA GLU A 43 -13.73 13.97 6.46
C GLU A 43 -14.11 14.36 5.02
N VAL A 44 -13.12 14.75 4.22
CA VAL A 44 -13.30 15.14 2.82
C VAL A 44 -13.71 13.93 1.98
N ARG A 45 -13.00 12.82 2.12
CA ARG A 45 -13.27 11.53 1.46
C ARG A 45 -14.68 11.05 1.75
N ALA A 46 -15.09 10.98 3.02
CA ALA A 46 -16.43 10.58 3.42
C ALA A 46 -17.53 11.56 2.90
N GLY A 47 -17.18 12.83 2.70
CA GLY A 47 -18.06 13.81 2.07
C GLY A 47 -18.33 13.48 0.61
N LEU A 48 -17.29 13.22 -0.19
CA LEU A 48 -17.36 12.87 -1.61
C LEU A 48 -18.07 11.53 -1.82
N ILE A 49 -17.70 10.49 -1.07
CA ILE A 49 -18.32 9.15 -1.14
C ILE A 49 -19.84 9.20 -0.97
N ARG A 50 -20.35 10.10 -0.13
CA ARG A 50 -21.81 10.25 0.08
C ARG A 50 -22.55 10.82 -1.10
N GLU A 51 -21.89 11.60 -1.96
CA GLU A 51 -22.51 12.25 -3.11
C GLU A 51 -22.32 11.44 -4.41
N MET A 52 -21.32 10.52 -4.45
CA MET A 52 -21.02 9.68 -5.61
C MET A 52 -22.07 8.58 -5.80
N GLU A 53 -22.38 8.28 -7.06
CA GLU A 53 -23.24 7.14 -7.41
C GLU A 53 -22.51 5.81 -7.23
N THR A 54 -23.24 4.72 -7.00
CA THR A 54 -22.66 3.40 -6.75
C THR A 54 -21.72 2.93 -7.88
N GLU A 55 -22.09 3.23 -9.12
CA GLU A 55 -21.31 2.87 -10.32
C GLU A 55 -19.99 3.63 -10.40
N GLU A 56 -19.95 4.87 -9.95
CA GLU A 56 -18.74 5.70 -9.86
C GLU A 56 -17.80 5.16 -8.78
N LEU A 57 -18.32 4.82 -7.60
CA LEU A 57 -17.55 4.24 -6.51
C LEU A 57 -16.94 2.87 -6.89
N VAL A 58 -17.67 2.05 -7.64
CA VAL A 58 -17.13 0.78 -8.16
C VAL A 58 -16.02 1.04 -9.18
N ALA A 59 -16.19 2.03 -10.05
CA ALA A 59 -15.16 2.40 -11.03
C ALA A 59 -13.91 2.98 -10.35
N ALA A 60 -14.08 3.84 -9.35
CA ALA A 60 -12.97 4.40 -8.57
C ALA A 60 -12.17 3.33 -7.81
N ALA A 61 -12.83 2.25 -7.37
CA ALA A 61 -12.17 1.11 -6.72
C ALA A 61 -11.39 0.21 -7.69
N GLU A 62 -11.69 0.28 -9.02
CA GLU A 62 -10.99 -0.49 -10.03
C GLU A 62 -9.61 0.12 -10.30
N GLY A 63 -8.55 -0.66 -10.10
CA GLY A 63 -7.16 -0.24 -10.38
C GLY A 63 -6.36 0.20 -9.16
N LEU A 64 -6.99 0.40 -8.01
CA LEU A 64 -6.28 0.68 -6.76
C LEU A 64 -5.38 -0.49 -6.33
N GLU A 65 -4.29 -0.18 -5.65
CA GLU A 65 -3.49 -1.19 -4.94
C GLU A 65 -4.33 -1.86 -3.84
N VAL A 66 -3.92 -3.02 -3.36
CA VAL A 66 -4.77 -3.85 -2.48
C VAL A 66 -4.97 -3.22 -1.09
N ASP A 67 -3.97 -2.53 -0.58
CA ASP A 67 -3.98 -1.75 0.66
C ASP A 67 -4.91 -0.55 0.54
N ASP A 68 -4.71 0.30 -0.48
CA ASP A 68 -5.58 1.45 -0.78
C ASP A 68 -7.04 1.05 -0.97
N LEU A 69 -7.25 -0.06 -1.69
CA LEU A 69 -8.60 -0.62 -1.85
C LEU A 69 -9.18 -1.11 -0.52
N ALA A 70 -8.36 -1.69 0.36
CA ALA A 70 -8.82 -2.12 1.68
C ALA A 70 -9.26 -0.93 2.52
N ASP A 71 -8.52 0.18 2.46
CA ASP A 71 -8.85 1.41 3.18
C ASP A 71 -10.12 2.06 2.63
N LEU A 72 -10.21 2.20 1.31
CA LEU A 72 -11.43 2.72 0.67
C LEU A 72 -12.67 1.88 1.04
N LEU A 73 -12.58 0.55 1.04
CA LEU A 73 -13.71 -0.34 1.36
C LEU A 73 -14.21 -0.18 2.81
N ARG A 74 -13.40 0.27 3.75
CA ARG A 74 -13.84 0.53 5.12
C ARG A 74 -14.79 1.72 5.19
N ASP A 75 -14.60 2.69 4.32
CA ASP A 75 -15.43 3.90 4.23
C ASP A 75 -16.69 3.74 3.36
N LEU A 76 -16.71 2.72 2.49
CA LEU A 76 -17.81 2.49 1.56
C LEU A 76 -19.02 1.80 2.21
N PRO A 77 -20.26 2.12 1.76
CA PRO A 77 -21.45 1.38 2.15
C PRO A 77 -21.38 -0.11 1.78
N GLU A 78 -21.93 -0.98 2.64
CA GLU A 78 -21.89 -2.45 2.47
C GLU A 78 -22.38 -2.95 1.10
N ASN A 79 -23.42 -2.30 0.52
CA ASN A 79 -23.92 -2.65 -0.80
C ASN A 79 -22.93 -2.33 -1.93
N VAL A 80 -22.09 -1.31 -1.78
CA VAL A 80 -21.00 -0.95 -2.71
C VAL A 80 -19.87 -1.95 -2.56
N ASN A 81 -19.44 -2.23 -1.32
CA ASN A 81 -18.42 -3.23 -1.02
C ASN A 81 -18.71 -4.57 -1.69
N GLN A 82 -19.97 -5.05 -1.60
CA GLN A 82 -20.39 -6.28 -2.26
C GLN A 82 -20.32 -6.21 -3.79
N GLN A 83 -20.52 -5.05 -4.40
CA GLN A 83 -20.41 -4.89 -5.85
C GLN A 83 -18.93 -4.87 -6.27
N VAL A 84 -18.08 -4.12 -5.58
CA VAL A 84 -16.62 -4.12 -5.80
C VAL A 84 -16.07 -5.54 -5.68
N LEU A 85 -16.38 -6.27 -4.59
CA LEU A 85 -15.93 -7.65 -4.41
C LEU A 85 -16.44 -8.62 -5.50
N ARG A 86 -17.57 -8.34 -6.15
CA ARG A 86 -18.09 -9.16 -7.25
C ARG A 86 -17.43 -8.85 -8.59
N SER A 87 -16.98 -7.62 -8.82
CA SER A 87 -16.25 -7.24 -10.05
C SER A 87 -14.84 -7.83 -10.09
N MET A 88 -14.22 -8.05 -8.92
CA MET A 88 -12.87 -8.60 -8.80
C MET A 88 -12.78 -10.08 -9.18
N ASP A 89 -11.63 -10.50 -9.70
CA ASP A 89 -11.33 -11.91 -9.87
C ASP A 89 -11.10 -12.62 -8.51
N SER A 90 -11.01 -13.95 -8.54
CA SER A 90 -10.91 -14.72 -7.29
C SER A 90 -9.56 -14.52 -6.58
N GLN A 91 -8.48 -14.27 -7.32
CA GLN A 91 -7.14 -14.12 -6.77
C GLN A 91 -6.99 -12.77 -6.05
N ASP A 92 -7.48 -11.70 -6.66
CA ASP A 92 -7.43 -10.35 -6.08
C ASP A 92 -8.37 -10.24 -4.88
N ARG A 93 -9.54 -10.89 -4.94
CA ARG A 93 -10.44 -10.99 -3.78
C ARG A 93 -9.82 -11.73 -2.60
N ASP A 94 -9.07 -12.81 -2.85
CA ASP A 94 -8.38 -13.55 -1.78
C ASP A 94 -7.26 -12.71 -1.15
N ARG A 95 -6.54 -11.93 -1.95
CA ARG A 95 -5.53 -10.97 -1.48
C ARG A 95 -6.14 -9.88 -0.61
N LEU A 96 -7.19 -9.25 -1.10
CA LEU A 96 -7.91 -8.20 -0.36
C LEU A 96 -8.47 -8.71 0.97
N ASN A 97 -9.11 -9.89 0.97
CA ASN A 97 -9.59 -10.50 2.21
C ASN A 97 -8.47 -10.81 3.21
N ALA A 98 -7.26 -11.07 2.73
CA ALA A 98 -6.11 -11.27 3.60
C ALA A 98 -5.71 -9.97 4.32
N VAL A 99 -5.73 -8.83 3.64
CA VAL A 99 -5.46 -7.50 4.21
C VAL A 99 -6.58 -7.08 5.16
N LEU A 100 -7.83 -7.16 4.74
CA LEU A 100 -9.00 -6.80 5.56
C LEU A 100 -9.11 -7.62 6.87
N GLY A 101 -8.38 -8.73 6.98
CA GLY A 101 -8.29 -9.53 8.22
C GLY A 101 -7.39 -8.94 9.29
N PHE A 102 -6.62 -7.88 9.00
CA PHE A 102 -5.74 -7.19 9.95
C PHE A 102 -6.36 -5.86 10.40
N GLU A 103 -5.91 -5.37 11.55
CA GLU A 103 -6.26 -4.02 12.03
C GLU A 103 -5.53 -2.98 11.15
N GLU A 104 -6.20 -1.89 10.84
CA GLU A 104 -5.75 -0.82 9.95
C GLU A 104 -4.40 -0.22 10.39
N ASP A 105 -4.31 0.21 11.63
CA ASP A 105 -3.11 0.81 12.23
C ASP A 105 -1.99 -0.20 12.53
N THR A 106 -1.84 -1.23 11.69
CA THR A 106 -0.81 -2.26 11.84
C THR A 106 -0.08 -2.53 10.53
N ALA A 107 1.10 -3.14 10.61
CA ALA A 107 1.85 -3.59 9.43
C ALA A 107 1.02 -4.49 8.49
N GLY A 108 0.07 -5.23 9.03
CA GLY A 108 -0.85 -6.06 8.24
C GLY A 108 -1.91 -5.24 7.51
N GLY A 109 -2.36 -4.13 8.07
CA GLY A 109 -3.28 -3.19 7.44
C GLY A 109 -2.60 -2.38 6.34
N LEU A 110 -1.37 -1.92 6.59
CA LEU A 110 -0.58 -1.14 5.64
C LEU A 110 0.03 -1.96 4.49
N MET A 111 -0.04 -3.30 4.52
CA MET A 111 0.71 -4.10 3.57
C MET A 111 0.00 -4.26 2.23
N ASN A 112 0.73 -4.04 1.15
CA ASN A 112 0.36 -4.49 -0.18
C ASN A 112 0.76 -5.96 -0.38
N THR A 113 -0.13 -6.78 -0.92
CA THR A 113 0.11 -8.20 -1.18
C THR A 113 0.70 -8.48 -2.56
N ASP A 114 0.75 -7.48 -3.46
CA ASP A 114 1.44 -7.63 -4.74
C ASP A 114 2.95 -7.53 -4.55
N THR A 115 3.57 -8.67 -4.38
CA THR A 115 5.00 -8.79 -4.14
C THR A 115 5.69 -9.60 -5.23
N VAL A 116 6.94 -9.25 -5.53
CA VAL A 116 7.78 -10.07 -6.39
C VAL A 116 8.73 -10.88 -5.53
N SER A 117 8.56 -12.20 -5.55
CA SER A 117 9.43 -13.12 -4.81
C SER A 117 10.26 -14.01 -5.75
N VAL A 118 11.46 -14.34 -5.30
CA VAL A 118 12.42 -15.19 -6.03
C VAL A 118 13.00 -16.27 -5.12
N ARG A 119 13.54 -17.32 -5.72
CA ARG A 119 14.17 -18.43 -4.98
C ARG A 119 15.68 -18.22 -4.87
N PRO A 120 16.31 -18.66 -3.76
CA PRO A 120 17.75 -18.48 -3.56
C PRO A 120 18.63 -19.32 -4.50
N ASP A 121 18.10 -20.40 -5.07
CA ASP A 121 18.80 -21.35 -5.92
C ASP A 121 18.77 -21.00 -7.42
N VAL A 122 18.12 -19.91 -7.82
CA VAL A 122 18.12 -19.44 -9.21
C VAL A 122 19.23 -18.42 -9.45
N THR A 123 19.72 -18.33 -10.71
CA THR A 123 20.73 -17.33 -11.10
C THR A 123 20.09 -15.96 -11.33
N LEU A 124 20.90 -14.90 -11.20
CA LEU A 124 20.48 -13.52 -11.47
C LEU A 124 20.00 -13.36 -12.92
N GLU A 125 20.62 -14.04 -13.89
CA GLU A 125 20.15 -14.07 -15.28
C GLU A 125 18.72 -14.61 -15.39
N THR A 126 18.41 -15.66 -14.64
CA THR A 126 17.05 -16.23 -14.60
C THR A 126 16.05 -15.26 -14.02
N VAL A 127 16.39 -14.52 -12.96
CA VAL A 127 15.58 -13.47 -12.36
C VAL A 127 15.31 -12.35 -13.36
N LEU A 128 16.37 -11.82 -14.01
CA LEU A 128 16.22 -10.76 -15.02
C LEU A 128 15.32 -11.18 -16.17
N ARG A 129 15.45 -12.43 -16.64
CA ARG A 129 14.59 -12.98 -17.69
C ARG A 129 13.12 -13.09 -17.21
N TYR A 130 12.92 -13.51 -15.98
CA TYR A 130 11.60 -13.59 -15.36
C TYR A 130 10.93 -12.20 -15.28
N LEU A 131 11.63 -11.18 -14.78
CA LEU A 131 11.11 -9.81 -14.69
C LEU A 131 10.74 -9.24 -16.07
N ARG A 132 11.60 -9.45 -17.08
CA ARG A 132 11.32 -9.03 -18.47
C ARG A 132 10.11 -9.75 -19.08
N MET A 133 9.89 -11.00 -18.71
CA MET A 133 8.76 -11.78 -19.20
C MET A 133 7.45 -11.40 -18.49
N ARG A 134 7.54 -11.00 -17.23
CA ARG A 134 6.41 -10.46 -16.46
C ARG A 134 5.96 -9.11 -17.06
N GLY A 135 6.89 -8.28 -17.53
CA GLY A 135 6.64 -6.99 -18.17
C GLY A 135 6.50 -5.85 -17.19
N GLU A 136 5.73 -6.04 -16.13
CA GLU A 136 5.47 -5.07 -15.07
C GLU A 136 5.94 -5.60 -13.73
N ILE A 137 6.42 -4.71 -12.89
CA ILE A 137 6.71 -4.97 -11.48
C ILE A 137 5.96 -3.91 -10.66
N PRO A 138 5.54 -4.23 -9.44
CA PRO A 138 4.86 -3.28 -8.59
C PRO A 138 5.65 -1.97 -8.45
N GLU A 139 4.98 -0.86 -8.35
CA GLU A 139 5.61 0.44 -8.15
C GLU A 139 6.50 0.43 -6.91
N ARG A 140 7.45 1.37 -6.83
CA ARG A 140 8.38 1.51 -5.70
C ARG A 140 9.13 0.22 -5.31
N THR A 141 9.31 -0.72 -6.26
CA THR A 141 10.10 -1.93 -6.04
C THR A 141 11.59 -1.59 -6.05
N ASP A 142 12.24 -1.62 -4.91
CA ASP A 142 13.69 -1.44 -4.74
C ASP A 142 14.45 -2.78 -4.57
N ALA A 143 13.73 -3.81 -4.12
CA ALA A 143 14.24 -5.14 -3.87
C ALA A 143 13.20 -6.22 -4.19
N LEU A 144 13.68 -7.44 -4.45
CA LEU A 144 12.85 -8.63 -4.59
C LEU A 144 12.96 -9.46 -3.31
N PHE A 145 11.84 -9.99 -2.83
CA PHE A 145 11.83 -10.83 -1.62
C PHE A 145 12.32 -12.25 -1.94
N VAL A 146 13.27 -12.70 -1.14
CA VAL A 146 13.81 -14.07 -1.31
C VAL A 146 13.06 -15.00 -0.38
N VAL A 147 12.44 -16.04 -0.94
CA VAL A 147 11.67 -17.03 -0.19
C VAL A 147 12.07 -18.46 -0.57
N ASN A 148 11.95 -19.37 0.39
CA ASN A 148 12.17 -20.78 0.12
C ASN A 148 10.93 -21.46 -0.51
N ARG A 149 11.00 -22.78 -0.79
CA ARG A 149 9.91 -23.57 -1.37
C ARG A 149 8.62 -23.62 -0.56
N HIS A 150 8.62 -23.15 0.67
CA HIS A 150 7.48 -23.08 1.57
C HIS A 150 7.04 -21.63 1.81
N ASP A 151 7.47 -20.71 0.95
CA ASP A 151 7.22 -19.27 0.98
C ASP A 151 7.73 -18.59 2.25
N ARG A 152 8.63 -19.24 3.00
CA ARG A 152 9.29 -18.63 4.13
C ARG A 152 10.30 -17.60 3.65
N TYR A 153 10.22 -16.40 4.21
CA TYR A 153 11.11 -15.30 3.95
C TYR A 153 12.55 -15.63 4.38
N LEU A 154 13.53 -15.26 3.56
CA LEU A 154 14.94 -15.48 3.78
C LEU A 154 15.79 -14.21 3.73
N GLY A 155 15.26 -13.13 3.19
CA GLY A 155 15.95 -11.86 2.97
C GLY A 155 15.51 -11.19 1.68
N VAL A 156 16.31 -10.25 1.19
CA VAL A 156 16.01 -9.45 0.00
C VAL A 156 17.15 -9.51 -1.05
N LEU A 157 16.77 -9.41 -2.31
CA LEU A 157 17.70 -9.18 -3.42
C LEU A 157 17.48 -7.74 -3.92
N HIS A 158 18.35 -6.82 -3.55
CA HIS A 158 18.28 -5.44 -4.04
C HIS A 158 18.44 -5.38 -5.56
N LEU A 159 17.62 -4.58 -6.24
CA LEU A 159 17.71 -4.39 -7.70
C LEU A 159 19.08 -3.88 -8.12
N THR A 160 19.75 -3.08 -7.29
CA THR A 160 21.11 -2.63 -7.55
C THR A 160 22.09 -3.81 -7.67
N ARG A 161 22.01 -4.80 -6.77
CA ARG A 161 22.83 -6.01 -6.87
C ARG A 161 22.46 -6.89 -8.06
N LEU A 162 21.17 -7.06 -8.31
CA LEU A 162 20.67 -7.79 -9.48
C LEU A 162 21.23 -7.25 -10.80
N LEU A 163 21.40 -5.92 -10.90
CA LEU A 163 21.87 -5.26 -12.12
C LEU A 163 23.39 -5.17 -12.25
N THR A 164 24.14 -5.27 -11.13
CA THR A 164 25.59 -5.01 -11.11
C THR A 164 26.46 -6.24 -10.86
N GLU A 165 25.88 -7.28 -10.27
CA GLU A 165 26.59 -8.53 -9.99
C GLU A 165 26.64 -9.45 -11.22
N ASP A 166 27.54 -10.45 -11.18
CA ASP A 166 27.67 -11.44 -12.25
C ASP A 166 26.35 -12.21 -12.43
N PRO A 167 25.74 -12.21 -13.63
CA PRO A 167 24.47 -12.88 -13.90
C PRO A 167 24.47 -14.39 -13.64
N GLU A 168 25.62 -15.05 -13.63
CA GLU A 168 25.74 -16.48 -13.35
C GLU A 168 25.67 -16.82 -11.85
N ARG A 169 25.85 -15.82 -10.97
CA ARG A 169 25.69 -16.01 -9.52
C ARG A 169 24.25 -16.31 -9.15
N THR A 170 24.09 -17.10 -8.10
CA THR A 170 22.75 -17.38 -7.56
C THR A 170 22.26 -16.25 -6.66
N VAL A 171 20.92 -16.11 -6.54
CA VAL A 171 20.30 -15.16 -5.62
C VAL A 171 20.81 -15.36 -4.19
N GLY A 172 20.95 -16.61 -3.74
CA GLY A 172 21.43 -16.94 -2.39
C GLY A 172 22.87 -16.49 -2.10
N GLU A 173 23.70 -16.26 -3.13
CA GLU A 173 25.08 -15.76 -2.97
C GLU A 173 25.16 -14.23 -2.86
N VAL A 174 24.09 -13.52 -3.29
CA VAL A 174 24.11 -12.05 -3.39
C VAL A 174 22.99 -11.38 -2.58
N MET A 175 22.00 -12.14 -2.12
CA MET A 175 20.91 -11.58 -1.30
C MET A 175 21.45 -11.01 0.02
N ASP A 176 20.66 -10.13 0.59
CA ASP A 176 20.86 -9.63 1.94
C ASP A 176 19.97 -10.44 2.91
N THR A 177 20.60 -11.04 3.92
CA THR A 177 19.92 -11.85 4.95
C THR A 177 19.75 -11.12 6.27
N ASP A 178 20.32 -9.92 6.39
CA ASP A 178 20.29 -9.12 7.62
C ASP A 178 19.07 -8.19 7.70
N VAL A 179 18.14 -8.36 6.77
CA VAL A 179 16.87 -7.62 6.71
C VAL A 179 15.75 -8.47 7.29
N ASP A 180 15.34 -8.14 8.50
CA ASP A 180 14.24 -8.83 9.18
C ASP A 180 12.89 -8.43 8.56
N GLY A 181 11.95 -9.38 8.50
CA GLY A 181 10.56 -9.09 8.16
C GLY A 181 9.78 -8.59 9.37
N ILE A 182 8.76 -7.79 9.13
CA ILE A 182 7.89 -7.16 10.13
C ILE A 182 6.70 -8.09 10.43
N PRO A 183 6.38 -8.37 11.71
CA PRO A 183 5.15 -9.08 12.07
C PRO A 183 3.90 -8.26 11.70
N PRO A 184 2.80 -8.87 11.24
CA PRO A 184 1.62 -8.14 10.79
C PRO A 184 0.88 -7.36 11.89
N ALA A 185 1.05 -7.74 13.17
CA ALA A 185 0.46 -7.03 14.30
C ALA A 185 1.33 -5.87 14.83
N THR A 186 2.44 -5.53 14.16
CA THR A 186 3.29 -4.39 14.54
C THR A 186 2.53 -3.10 14.29
N PRO A 187 2.41 -2.18 15.29
CA PRO A 187 1.74 -0.90 15.09
C PRO A 187 2.35 -0.08 13.95
N ALA A 188 1.53 0.65 13.20
CA ALA A 188 1.96 1.50 12.08
C ALA A 188 3.04 2.52 12.49
N THR A 189 2.91 3.11 13.69
CA THR A 189 3.88 4.04 14.27
C THR A 189 5.26 3.42 14.52
N GLU A 190 5.28 2.14 14.92
CA GLU A 190 6.54 1.38 15.08
C GLU A 190 7.14 1.04 13.71
N VAL A 191 6.29 0.72 12.72
CA VAL A 191 6.72 0.53 11.32
C VAL A 191 7.37 1.81 10.80
N ALA A 192 6.74 2.97 10.99
CA ALA A 192 7.28 4.27 10.58
C ALA A 192 8.66 4.55 11.21
N SER A 193 8.81 4.25 12.50
CA SER A 193 10.09 4.37 13.20
C SER A 193 11.15 3.44 12.60
N LEU A 194 10.81 2.18 12.27
CA LEU A 194 11.72 1.23 11.63
C LEU A 194 12.19 1.70 10.26
N PHE A 195 11.30 2.26 9.45
CA PHE A 195 11.64 2.81 8.14
C PHE A 195 12.61 3.98 8.27
N GLN A 196 12.36 4.90 9.20
CA GLN A 196 13.22 6.06 9.47
C GLN A 196 14.59 5.65 10.00
N ASP A 197 14.66 4.71 10.97
CA ASP A 197 15.90 4.30 11.62
C ASP A 197 16.84 3.51 10.70
N ARG A 198 16.27 2.82 9.70
CA ARG A 198 17.00 1.93 8.80
C ARG A 198 17.07 2.44 7.35
N ASP A 199 16.54 3.62 7.06
CA ASP A 199 16.45 4.20 5.70
C ASP A 199 15.81 3.23 4.69
N LEU A 200 14.67 2.60 5.09
CA LEU A 200 14.01 1.60 4.25
C LEU A 200 13.18 2.27 3.14
N VAL A 201 13.15 1.65 1.97
CA VAL A 201 12.23 1.98 0.86
C VAL A 201 11.05 1.02 0.86
N SER A 202 11.32 -0.25 1.16
CA SER A 202 10.29 -1.26 1.34
C SER A 202 10.67 -2.26 2.43
N ALA A 203 9.68 -2.94 3.01
CA ALA A 203 9.89 -3.98 4.02
C ALA A 203 8.92 -5.15 3.83
N ALA A 204 9.39 -6.37 4.11
CA ALA A 204 8.56 -7.57 4.08
C ALA A 204 7.67 -7.65 5.31
N VAL A 205 6.39 -7.96 5.14
CA VAL A 205 5.51 -8.41 6.22
C VAL A 205 5.48 -9.93 6.23
N ILE A 206 5.76 -10.54 7.39
CA ILE A 206 5.91 -11.99 7.51
C ILE A 206 4.99 -12.56 8.61
N SER A 207 4.44 -13.75 8.37
CA SER A 207 3.62 -14.43 9.36
C SER A 207 4.41 -14.80 10.60
N THR A 208 3.83 -14.61 11.78
CA THR A 208 4.46 -14.84 13.08
C THR A 208 4.75 -16.33 13.34
N ASP A 209 3.92 -17.24 12.85
CA ASP A 209 4.02 -18.67 13.08
C ASP A 209 5.06 -19.38 12.21
N ALA A 210 5.05 -19.09 10.91
CA ALA A 210 5.86 -19.80 9.92
C ALA A 210 6.92 -18.92 9.23
N GLY A 211 6.95 -17.61 9.47
CA GLY A 211 7.83 -16.66 8.81
C GLY A 211 7.59 -16.60 7.31
N ARG A 212 6.35 -16.85 6.84
CA ARG A 212 5.99 -16.75 5.42
C ARG A 212 5.80 -15.31 5.03
N LEU A 213 6.21 -14.96 3.83
CA LEU A 213 5.94 -13.66 3.23
C LEU A 213 4.42 -13.50 3.07
N LEU A 214 3.87 -12.43 3.60
CA LEU A 214 2.45 -12.06 3.50
C LEU A 214 2.27 -10.92 2.50
N GLY A 215 3.13 -9.91 2.57
CA GLY A 215 3.06 -8.71 1.77
C GLY A 215 4.31 -7.87 1.94
N ARG A 216 4.23 -6.63 1.47
CA ARG A 216 5.27 -5.60 1.64
C ARG A 216 4.61 -4.30 2.09
N ILE A 217 5.36 -3.47 2.78
CA ILE A 217 5.03 -2.06 3.05
C ILE A 217 6.03 -1.23 2.29
N THR A 218 5.63 -0.12 1.70
CA THR A 218 6.50 0.81 1.01
C THR A 218 6.58 2.15 1.73
N ILE A 219 7.53 3.00 1.33
CA ILE A 219 7.81 4.25 2.05
C ILE A 219 6.67 5.27 1.97
N ASP A 220 5.87 5.24 0.93
CA ASP A 220 4.69 6.10 0.74
C ASP A 220 3.65 5.86 1.84
N ASP A 221 3.23 4.60 2.07
CA ASP A 221 2.30 4.24 3.15
C ASP A 221 2.82 4.73 4.51
N VAL A 222 4.13 4.62 4.71
CA VAL A 222 4.79 5.09 5.94
C VAL A 222 4.78 6.61 6.06
N VAL A 223 4.90 7.34 4.95
CA VAL A 223 4.81 8.83 4.95
C VAL A 223 3.41 9.26 5.36
N ASP A 224 2.36 8.55 4.94
CA ASP A 224 0.98 8.85 5.34
C ASP A 224 0.79 8.63 6.84
N VAL A 225 1.26 7.52 7.39
CA VAL A 225 1.27 7.29 8.85
C VAL A 225 1.95 8.44 9.61
N ILE A 226 3.11 8.93 9.11
CA ILE A 226 3.84 10.03 9.76
C ILE A 226 3.03 11.33 9.68
N ARG A 227 2.36 11.60 8.57
CA ARG A 227 1.51 12.77 8.38
C ARG A 227 0.35 12.77 9.36
N ASP A 228 -0.36 11.65 9.46
CA ASP A 228 -1.51 11.49 10.34
C ASP A 228 -1.12 11.64 11.82
N GLU A 229 0.00 11.04 12.24
CA GLU A 229 0.54 11.26 13.59
C GLU A 229 0.88 12.74 13.88
N ALA A 230 1.42 13.43 12.88
CA ALA A 230 1.76 14.85 13.03
C ALA A 230 0.49 15.70 13.18
N GLU A 231 -0.56 15.43 12.42
CA GLU A 231 -1.86 16.10 12.51
C GLU A 231 -2.52 15.85 13.87
N HIS A 232 -2.59 14.59 14.31
CA HIS A 232 -3.10 14.24 15.64
C HIS A 232 -2.33 14.95 16.77
N SER A 233 -1.01 15.04 16.66
CA SER A 233 -0.19 15.75 17.65
C SER A 233 -0.48 17.25 17.68
N VAL A 234 -0.72 17.89 16.54
CA VAL A 234 -1.09 19.31 16.45
C VAL A 234 -2.48 19.55 17.01
N MET A 235 -3.46 18.70 16.68
CA MET A 235 -4.84 18.80 17.19
C MET A 235 -4.87 18.65 18.71
N SER A 236 -4.18 17.66 19.25
CA SER A 236 -4.04 17.43 20.71
C SER A 236 -3.42 18.64 21.43
N MET A 237 -2.35 19.22 20.88
CA MET A 237 -1.74 20.42 21.45
C MET A 237 -2.62 21.67 21.36
N ALA A 238 -3.49 21.75 20.36
CA ALA A 238 -4.45 22.84 20.20
C ALA A 238 -5.68 22.69 21.13
N GLY A 239 -5.83 21.57 21.84
CA GLY A 239 -6.98 21.26 22.69
C GLY A 239 -8.25 20.99 21.91
N LEU A 240 -8.10 20.52 20.66
CA LEU A 240 -9.18 20.17 19.73
C LEU A 240 -9.33 18.63 19.60
N ASP A 241 -9.00 17.89 20.66
CA ASP A 241 -9.24 16.44 20.68
C ASP A 241 -10.73 16.16 20.54
N GLU A 242 -11.10 15.30 19.59
CA GLU A 242 -12.48 14.90 19.26
C GLU A 242 -13.21 14.16 20.41
N ASP A 243 -12.54 13.83 21.52
CA ASP A 243 -13.12 13.15 22.69
C ASP A 243 -13.88 14.08 23.66
N ALA A 244 -14.22 15.30 23.26
CA ALA A 244 -14.93 16.26 24.12
C ALA A 244 -16.46 16.27 23.96
N ASP A 245 -17.08 15.28 23.30
CA ASP A 245 -18.54 15.12 23.26
C ASP A 245 -18.99 13.76 23.78
N MET A 246 -19.22 13.74 25.11
CA MET A 246 -20.19 12.86 25.78
C MET A 246 -21.42 13.63 26.25
#